data_d29ee9e9e442819ae008131072fe332c
#
_entry.id   d29ee9e9e442819ae008131072fe332c
#
_cell.length_a   1.000
_cell.length_b   1.000
_cell.length_c   1.000
_cell.angle_alpha   90.00
_cell.angle_beta   90.00
_cell.angle_gamma   90.00
#
_symmetry.space_group_name_H-M   'P 1'
#
loop_
_entity.id
_entity.type
_entity.pdbx_description
1 polymer ?
#
loop_
_entity_poly.entity_id
_entity_poly.type
_entity_poly.pdbx_seq_one_letter_code
_entity_poly.pdbx_strand_id
1 'polypeptide(L)'
;MKIVLTYKMTHEWNVEKLLEEYQRVLQWAVDEIWENTTWKEKKVKHRCFLDGKRYKFYETTRLIPYFPNSNEFRRNLRNKLLVEWFFARHYVDSAIKTAYSILTSWRKNYMKGKRKRKKPSVNRRFIRVKTTLMKVEGSKIRITIKPRGEYLELDYSKEWFYERTKGWKVGELIIRESDILLTFSKDVEFGRRVKIGLDSNLMSLDVFHPEKGWVKIDLSELHRIAEIYDRIIDRLKSKQRKSPKRIMSLLKKYWLRRENRIEDFLNKLAAQLAREFPDAVFIFENLNKFKMLRNRSRQFNRKLSRSTWTKIIHKLAYRVQVEFVDPAYTSSTCPICGSRLKSRNGLVKCPRCGFEADRQFVGAFNIFMRGLGVALSGGKTNDLLPHEPGGELRLMRPKSVVKVSMNGGTFTHFPP
;
A
#
# COMPACT_ATOMS: atom_id res chain seq x y z
N MET A 1 -4.46 9.50 14.46
CA MET A 1 -3.94 8.52 13.45
C MET A 1 -2.48 8.25 13.72
N LYS A 2 -2.03 6.98 13.67
CA LYS A 2 -0.62 6.65 13.88
C LYS A 2 0.12 6.61 12.54
N ILE A 3 1.12 7.47 12.39
CA ILE A 3 2.03 7.46 11.23
C ILE A 3 3.26 6.64 11.60
N VAL A 4 3.70 5.76 10.69
CA VAL A 4 4.88 4.92 10.87
C VAL A 4 5.79 5.07 9.66
N LEU A 5 7.06 5.42 9.90
CA LEU A 5 8.09 5.54 8.87
C LEU A 5 9.25 4.61 9.19
N THR A 6 9.86 4.04 8.16
CA THR A 6 11.03 3.17 8.31
C THR A 6 12.14 3.67 7.42
N TYR A 7 13.31 3.86 8.00
CA TYR A 7 14.51 4.32 7.31
C TYR A 7 15.62 3.28 7.41
N LYS A 8 16.43 3.23 6.38
CA LYS A 8 17.60 2.35 6.30
C LYS A 8 18.86 3.16 6.59
N MET A 9 19.70 2.64 7.46
CA MET A 9 21.02 3.15 7.78
C MET A 9 22.05 2.01 7.68
N THR A 10 23.27 2.29 7.26
CA THR A 10 24.38 1.32 7.27
C THR A 10 25.08 1.28 8.63
N HIS A 11 25.71 0.16 8.94
CA HIS A 11 26.54 -0.01 10.13
C HIS A 11 27.74 -0.93 9.83
N GLU A 12 28.76 -0.84 10.68
CA GLU A 12 29.99 -1.63 10.59
C GLU A 12 30.14 -2.61 11.77
N TRP A 13 29.03 -2.91 12.46
CA TRP A 13 29.05 -3.82 13.61
C TRP A 13 29.34 -5.27 13.19
N ASN A 14 30.17 -5.95 13.97
CA ASN A 14 30.30 -7.40 13.86
C ASN A 14 29.13 -8.08 14.59
N VAL A 15 28.08 -8.39 13.85
CA VAL A 15 26.86 -9.04 14.36
C VAL A 15 26.65 -10.45 13.81
N GLU A 16 27.64 -11.01 13.12
CA GLU A 16 27.51 -12.28 12.39
C GLU A 16 27.07 -13.42 13.31
N LYS A 17 27.76 -13.63 14.43
CA LYS A 17 27.41 -14.67 15.40
C LYS A 17 25.99 -14.54 15.95
N LEU A 18 25.55 -13.30 16.26
CA LEU A 18 24.22 -13.04 16.77
C LEU A 18 23.16 -13.29 15.66
N LEU A 19 23.46 -12.93 14.40
CA LEU A 19 22.59 -13.18 13.25
C LEU A 19 22.39 -14.67 12.99
N GLU A 20 23.46 -15.47 13.07
CA GLU A 20 23.43 -16.92 12.87
C GLU A 20 22.60 -17.61 13.96
N GLU A 21 22.88 -17.30 15.21
CA GLU A 21 22.17 -17.87 16.36
C GLU A 21 20.69 -17.47 16.34
N TYR A 22 20.37 -16.20 16.01
CA TYR A 22 18.99 -15.77 15.87
C TYR A 22 18.27 -16.49 14.73
N GLN A 23 18.95 -16.71 13.59
CA GLN A 23 18.38 -17.46 12.46
C GLN A 23 18.11 -18.92 12.86
N ARG A 24 19.04 -19.56 13.59
CA ARG A 24 18.90 -20.92 14.12
C ARG A 24 17.68 -21.03 15.04
N VAL A 25 17.58 -20.16 16.03
CA VAL A 25 16.45 -20.14 16.98
C VAL A 25 15.12 -19.79 16.28
N LEU A 26 15.14 -18.87 15.31
CA LEU A 26 13.95 -18.53 14.53
C LEU A 26 13.47 -19.72 13.69
N GLN A 27 14.39 -20.46 13.03
CA GLN A 27 14.03 -21.67 12.29
C GLN A 27 13.48 -22.73 13.24
N TRP A 28 14.12 -22.96 14.37
CA TRP A 28 13.63 -23.93 15.38
C TRP A 28 12.22 -23.55 15.88
N ALA A 29 11.96 -22.27 16.15
CA ALA A 29 10.62 -21.81 16.50
C ALA A 29 9.59 -22.09 15.38
N VAL A 30 9.96 -21.90 14.11
CA VAL A 30 9.08 -22.24 12.96
C VAL A 30 8.82 -23.75 12.92
N ASP A 31 9.83 -24.58 13.17
CA ASP A 31 9.75 -26.03 13.13
C ASP A 31 8.83 -26.56 14.24
N GLU A 32 9.02 -26.13 15.47
CA GLU A 32 8.20 -26.52 16.62
C GLU A 32 6.72 -26.14 16.44
N ILE A 33 6.45 -24.91 15.96
CA ILE A 33 5.07 -24.48 15.70
C ILE A 33 4.45 -25.28 14.54
N TRP A 34 5.23 -25.60 13.52
CA TRP A 34 4.77 -26.38 12.37
C TRP A 34 4.43 -27.82 12.75
N GLU A 35 5.29 -28.48 13.52
CA GLU A 35 5.11 -29.87 13.96
C GLU A 35 3.91 -30.04 14.88
N ASN A 36 3.64 -29.04 15.71
CA ASN A 36 2.47 -29.01 16.58
C ASN A 36 1.21 -28.40 15.92
N THR A 37 1.23 -28.20 14.59
CA THR A 37 0.08 -27.61 13.86
C THR A 37 -1.01 -28.65 13.65
N THR A 38 -2.23 -28.32 14.08
CA THR A 38 -3.41 -29.13 13.80
C THR A 38 -3.95 -28.82 12.41
N TRP A 39 -4.18 -29.86 11.60
CA TRP A 39 -4.71 -29.74 10.26
C TRP A 39 -6.15 -30.22 10.23
N LYS A 40 -7.09 -29.30 9.91
CA LYS A 40 -8.52 -29.64 9.82
C LYS A 40 -8.99 -29.58 8.37
N GLU A 41 -9.79 -30.55 7.97
CA GLU A 41 -10.41 -30.54 6.66
C GLU A 41 -11.54 -29.51 6.59
N LYS A 42 -11.57 -28.77 5.50
CA LYS A 42 -12.66 -27.84 5.20
C LYS A 42 -13.03 -27.93 3.73
N LYS A 43 -14.33 -28.04 3.45
CA LYS A 43 -14.87 -27.91 2.10
C LYS A 43 -14.77 -26.47 1.63
N VAL A 44 -14.12 -26.25 0.49
CA VAL A 44 -13.93 -24.95 -0.13
C VAL A 44 -14.65 -24.94 -1.47
N LYS A 45 -15.59 -24.02 -1.64
CA LYS A 45 -16.29 -23.83 -2.92
C LYS A 45 -15.41 -23.05 -3.88
N HIS A 46 -15.16 -23.62 -5.03
CA HIS A 46 -14.46 -23.00 -6.13
C HIS A 46 -15.44 -22.66 -7.24
N ARG A 47 -15.19 -21.54 -7.89
CA ARG A 47 -15.96 -21.07 -9.05
C ARG A 47 -15.10 -21.23 -10.30
N CYS A 48 -15.53 -22.08 -11.22
CA CYS A 48 -14.88 -22.25 -12.52
C CYS A 48 -15.71 -21.58 -13.62
N PHE A 49 -15.05 -20.90 -14.55
CA PHE A 49 -15.67 -20.38 -15.76
C PHE A 49 -15.71 -21.52 -16.80
N LEU A 50 -16.88 -21.78 -17.32
CA LEU A 50 -17.07 -22.68 -18.46
C LEU A 50 -17.20 -21.76 -19.69
N ASP A 51 -17.46 -21.24 -20.41
CA ASP A 51 -17.61 -20.49 -21.66
C ASP A 51 -17.78 -18.96 -21.52
N GLY A 52 -16.95 -18.30 -20.72
CA GLY A 52 -16.99 -16.84 -20.58
C GLY A 52 -18.22 -16.24 -19.88
N LYS A 53 -19.35 -16.95 -19.82
CA LYS A 53 -20.61 -16.47 -19.22
C LYS A 53 -21.21 -17.42 -18.18
N ARG A 54 -20.86 -18.69 -18.16
CA ARG A 54 -21.43 -19.68 -17.23
C ARG A 54 -20.43 -20.05 -16.14
N TYR A 55 -20.93 -20.23 -14.92
CA TYR A 55 -20.12 -20.64 -13.77
C TYR A 55 -20.54 -22.02 -13.30
N LYS A 56 -19.58 -22.92 -13.13
CA LYS A 56 -19.78 -24.17 -12.39
C LYS A 56 -19.11 -24.02 -11.03
N PHE A 57 -19.83 -24.34 -9.96
CA PHE A 57 -19.27 -24.46 -8.63
C PHE A 57 -18.85 -25.90 -8.41
N TYR A 58 -17.65 -26.11 -7.92
CA TYR A 58 -17.18 -27.40 -7.44
C TYR A 58 -16.61 -27.24 -6.03
N GLU A 59 -16.78 -28.27 -5.24
CA GLU A 59 -16.25 -28.32 -3.88
C GLU A 59 -14.97 -29.14 -3.88
N THR A 60 -13.94 -28.64 -3.21
CA THR A 60 -12.73 -29.39 -2.92
C THR A 60 -12.51 -29.41 -1.43
N THR A 61 -12.04 -30.54 -0.91
CA THR A 61 -11.59 -30.62 0.46
C THR A 61 -10.17 -30.09 0.57
N ARG A 62 -9.94 -29.19 1.51
CA ARG A 62 -8.63 -28.57 1.77
C ARG A 62 -8.29 -28.66 3.23
N LEU A 63 -7.05 -29.06 3.54
CA LEU A 63 -6.50 -29.03 4.88
C LEU A 63 -6.16 -27.59 5.27
N ILE A 64 -6.72 -27.12 6.39
CA ILE A 64 -6.47 -25.78 6.92
C ILE A 64 -5.59 -25.90 8.16
N PRO A 65 -4.43 -25.20 8.23
CA PRO A 65 -3.55 -25.22 9.38
C PRO A 65 -4.07 -24.33 10.52
N TYR A 66 -4.04 -24.86 11.72
CA TYR A 66 -4.28 -24.16 12.98
C TYR A 66 -3.02 -24.23 13.83
N PHE A 67 -2.30 -23.13 13.89
CA PHE A 67 -1.07 -23.05 14.67
C PHE A 67 -1.38 -23.01 16.17
N PRO A 68 -0.66 -23.79 17.00
CA PRO A 68 -0.83 -23.75 18.45
C PRO A 68 -0.50 -22.37 18.96
N ASN A 69 -1.35 -21.82 19.83
CA ASN A 69 -1.21 -20.43 20.30
C ASN A 69 -1.61 -20.25 21.78
N SER A 70 -1.72 -21.35 22.56
CA SER A 70 -1.97 -21.27 24.00
C SER A 70 -0.79 -20.63 24.74
N ASN A 71 -1.05 -19.99 25.87
CA ASN A 71 0.00 -19.41 26.71
C ASN A 71 0.97 -20.49 27.19
N GLU A 72 0.48 -21.67 27.50
CA GLU A 72 1.28 -22.83 27.89
C GLU A 72 2.24 -23.25 26.81
N PHE A 73 1.74 -23.46 25.57
CA PHE A 73 2.59 -23.82 24.43
C PHE A 73 3.69 -22.77 24.19
N ARG A 74 3.33 -21.49 24.25
CA ARG A 74 4.30 -20.39 24.08
C ARG A 74 5.37 -20.36 25.16
N ARG A 75 4.98 -20.64 26.42
CA ARG A 75 5.92 -20.74 27.55
C ARG A 75 6.88 -21.91 27.36
N ASN A 76 6.35 -23.09 27.01
CA ASN A 76 7.15 -24.29 26.78
C ASN A 76 8.12 -24.10 25.61
N LEU A 77 7.63 -23.55 24.49
CA LEU A 77 8.45 -23.21 23.34
C LEU A 77 9.59 -22.24 23.72
N ARG A 78 9.25 -21.18 24.47
CA ARG A 78 10.25 -20.22 24.94
C ARG A 78 11.32 -20.87 25.80
N ASN A 79 10.92 -21.71 26.74
CA ASN A 79 11.87 -22.42 27.64
C ASN A 79 12.81 -23.34 26.84
N LYS A 80 12.30 -24.11 25.88
CA LYS A 80 13.12 -24.92 24.98
C LYS A 80 14.18 -24.09 24.25
N LEU A 81 13.76 -22.96 23.65
CA LEU A 81 14.65 -22.11 22.86
C LEU A 81 15.68 -21.34 23.70
N LEU A 82 15.46 -21.19 24.99
CA LEU A 82 16.38 -20.51 25.90
C LEU A 82 17.54 -21.41 26.37
N VAL A 83 17.45 -22.73 26.25
CA VAL A 83 18.45 -23.68 26.78
C VAL A 83 19.82 -23.41 26.18
N GLU A 84 19.90 -23.14 24.87
CA GLU A 84 21.15 -22.91 24.14
C GLU A 84 21.32 -21.45 23.71
N TRP A 85 20.64 -20.51 24.39
CA TRP A 85 20.66 -19.11 24.02
C TRP A 85 21.58 -18.27 24.91
N PHE A 86 22.64 -17.69 24.36
CA PHE A 86 23.67 -16.95 25.09
C PHE A 86 23.49 -15.41 25.13
N PHE A 87 22.55 -14.88 24.39
CA PHE A 87 22.28 -13.44 24.32
C PHE A 87 21.09 -13.04 25.20
N ALA A 88 20.68 -11.78 25.13
CA ALA A 88 19.53 -11.30 25.89
C ALA A 88 18.25 -12.09 25.56
N ARG A 89 17.54 -12.54 26.59
CA ARG A 89 16.38 -13.46 26.46
C ARG A 89 15.25 -12.92 25.58
N HIS A 90 15.09 -11.60 25.51
CA HIS A 90 14.06 -10.96 24.68
C HIS A 90 14.24 -11.14 23.17
N TYR A 91 15.42 -11.55 22.70
CA TYR A 91 15.62 -11.96 21.30
C TYR A 91 14.84 -13.23 20.98
N VAL A 92 14.80 -14.21 21.90
CA VAL A 92 13.98 -15.42 21.74
C VAL A 92 12.50 -15.06 21.63
N ASP A 93 12.00 -14.11 22.45
CA ASP A 93 10.63 -13.63 22.36
C ASP A 93 10.33 -12.98 21.00
N SER A 94 11.30 -12.26 20.45
CA SER A 94 11.14 -11.65 19.13
C SER A 94 11.21 -12.68 17.99
N ALA A 95 12.02 -13.75 18.15
CA ALA A 95 12.09 -14.87 17.22
C ALA A 95 10.77 -15.63 17.17
N ILE A 96 10.17 -15.95 18.32
CA ILE A 96 8.84 -16.59 18.40
C ILE A 96 7.78 -15.73 17.71
N LYS A 97 7.73 -14.42 18.01
CA LYS A 97 6.80 -13.47 17.36
C LYS A 97 6.99 -13.45 15.84
N THR A 98 8.24 -13.50 15.39
CA THR A 98 8.60 -13.52 13.96
C THR A 98 8.21 -14.84 13.31
N ALA A 99 8.40 -15.98 13.97
CA ALA A 99 7.99 -17.30 13.50
C ALA A 99 6.48 -17.36 13.24
N TYR A 100 5.66 -16.89 14.18
CA TYR A 100 4.21 -16.76 13.97
C TYR A 100 3.85 -15.85 12.80
N SER A 101 4.57 -14.76 12.60
CA SER A 101 4.38 -13.84 11.47
C SER A 101 4.67 -14.52 10.14
N ILE A 102 5.78 -15.28 10.05
CA ILE A 102 6.16 -16.08 8.87
C ILE A 102 5.08 -17.12 8.55
N LEU A 103 4.66 -17.88 9.55
CA LEU A 103 3.65 -18.93 9.39
C LEU A 103 2.28 -18.37 9.03
N THR A 104 1.88 -17.22 9.59
CA THR A 104 0.64 -16.52 9.23
C THR A 104 0.69 -16.03 7.78
N SER A 105 1.81 -15.48 7.33
CA SER A 105 2.03 -15.07 5.94
C SER A 105 2.00 -16.28 5.00
N TRP A 106 2.67 -17.37 5.39
CA TRP A 106 2.64 -18.65 4.66
C TRP A 106 1.20 -19.17 4.53
N ARG A 107 0.42 -19.21 5.65
CA ARG A 107 -0.98 -19.63 5.67
C ARG A 107 -1.85 -18.82 4.72
N LYS A 108 -1.71 -17.48 4.70
CA LYS A 108 -2.43 -16.61 3.77
C LYS A 108 -2.15 -16.98 2.31
N ASN A 109 -0.90 -17.28 1.97
CA ASN A 109 -0.51 -17.68 0.62
C ASN A 109 -0.92 -19.12 0.27
N TYR A 110 -0.86 -20.02 1.24
CA TYR A 110 -1.38 -21.40 1.10
C TYR A 110 -2.88 -21.39 0.84
N MET A 111 -3.66 -20.63 1.62
CA MET A 111 -5.10 -20.48 1.43
C MET A 111 -5.47 -19.87 0.06
N LYS A 112 -4.63 -19.05 -0.51
CA LYS A 112 -4.78 -18.49 -1.87
C LYS A 112 -4.32 -19.46 -2.98
N GLY A 113 -3.86 -20.67 -2.65
CA GLY A 113 -3.32 -21.63 -3.63
C GLY A 113 -1.95 -21.25 -4.21
N LYS A 114 -1.27 -20.24 -3.66
CA LYS A 114 0.05 -19.78 -4.13
C LYS A 114 1.22 -20.60 -3.56
N ARG A 115 0.99 -21.40 -2.55
CA ARG A 115 1.99 -22.27 -1.92
C ARG A 115 1.42 -23.66 -1.68
N LYS A 116 2.28 -24.70 -1.78
CA LYS A 116 2.00 -26.07 -1.40
C LYS A 116 2.18 -26.24 0.12
N ARG A 117 1.73 -27.38 0.69
CA ARG A 117 1.94 -27.79 2.08
C ARG A 117 3.42 -28.16 2.30
N LYS A 118 4.28 -27.15 2.35
CA LYS A 118 5.72 -27.30 2.62
C LYS A 118 6.10 -26.31 3.71
N LYS A 119 6.83 -26.80 4.71
CA LYS A 119 7.33 -26.01 5.83
C LYS A 119 8.18 -24.83 5.32
N PRO A 120 7.98 -23.61 5.81
CA PRO A 120 8.82 -22.47 5.47
C PRO A 120 10.23 -22.61 6.01
N SER A 121 11.23 -22.20 5.23
CA SER A 121 12.62 -22.07 5.68
C SER A 121 13.03 -20.61 5.80
N VAL A 122 13.83 -20.31 6.82
CA VAL A 122 14.35 -18.96 7.10
C VAL A 122 15.71 -18.81 6.42
N ASN A 123 15.71 -18.25 5.20
CA ASN A 123 16.93 -18.12 4.40
C ASN A 123 17.63 -16.77 4.55
N ARG A 124 17.00 -15.79 5.19
CA ARG A 124 17.57 -14.45 5.37
C ARG A 124 18.06 -14.27 6.79
N ARG A 125 19.27 -13.77 6.94
CA ARG A 125 19.83 -13.38 8.23
C ARG A 125 19.35 -11.98 8.58
N PHE A 126 18.63 -11.86 9.68
CA PHE A 126 18.20 -10.60 10.26
C PHE A 126 17.79 -10.81 11.70
N ILE A 127 17.86 -9.76 12.50
CA ILE A 127 17.44 -9.77 13.90
C ILE A 127 16.36 -8.72 14.08
N ARG A 128 15.29 -9.08 14.75
CA ARG A 128 14.25 -8.13 15.17
C ARG A 128 14.50 -7.75 16.63
N VAL A 129 14.82 -6.48 16.85
CA VAL A 129 15.10 -5.92 18.16
C VAL A 129 13.83 -5.27 18.71
N LYS A 130 13.35 -5.77 19.84
CA LYS A 130 12.22 -5.18 20.56
C LYS A 130 12.64 -3.90 21.28
N THR A 131 11.69 -3.00 21.54
CA THR A 131 11.94 -1.78 22.32
C THR A 131 12.46 -2.04 23.73
N THR A 132 12.15 -3.20 24.32
CA THR A 132 12.67 -3.63 25.63
C THR A 132 14.19 -3.91 25.65
N LEU A 133 14.80 -4.09 24.48
CA LEU A 133 16.25 -4.29 24.33
C LEU A 133 16.98 -2.99 24.00
N MET A 134 16.27 -1.86 23.94
CA MET A 134 16.83 -0.59 23.52
C MET A 134 16.65 0.47 24.58
N LYS A 135 17.66 1.30 24.77
CA LYS A 135 17.59 2.58 25.46
C LYS A 135 17.78 3.68 24.43
N VAL A 136 16.82 4.59 24.36
CA VAL A 136 16.80 5.68 23.36
C VAL A 136 16.96 7.01 24.11
N GLU A 137 18.02 7.75 23.76
CA GLU A 137 18.37 9.06 24.35
C GLU A 137 18.60 10.04 23.19
N GLY A 138 17.60 10.83 22.84
CA GLY A 138 17.66 11.74 21.69
C GLY A 138 17.88 10.96 20.38
N SER A 139 19.01 11.20 19.71
CA SER A 139 19.43 10.51 18.48
C SER A 139 20.20 9.21 18.74
N LYS A 140 20.58 8.95 19.98
CA LYS A 140 21.40 7.79 20.35
C LYS A 140 20.53 6.63 20.79
N ILE A 141 20.83 5.45 20.27
CA ILE A 141 20.15 4.19 20.60
C ILE A 141 21.20 3.20 21.07
N ARG A 142 21.05 2.75 22.30
CA ARG A 142 21.87 1.67 22.88
C ARG A 142 21.07 0.39 22.84
N ILE A 143 21.59 -0.63 22.17
CA ILE A 143 20.96 -1.94 21.98
C ILE A 143 21.67 -2.97 22.84
N THR A 144 20.96 -3.68 23.69
CA THR A 144 21.53 -4.71 24.55
C THR A 144 21.68 -6.01 23.78
N ILE A 145 22.92 -6.48 23.64
CA ILE A 145 23.24 -7.81 23.08
C ILE A 145 23.31 -8.85 24.20
N LYS A 146 24.15 -8.62 25.22
CA LYS A 146 24.20 -9.40 26.45
C LYS A 146 23.95 -8.47 27.64
N PRO A 147 23.06 -8.83 28.56
CA PRO A 147 22.85 -8.06 29.79
C PRO A 147 24.14 -7.90 30.57
N ARG A 148 24.45 -6.68 31.00
CA ARG A 148 25.66 -6.34 31.78
C ARG A 148 27.01 -6.65 31.09
N GLY A 149 27.00 -6.85 29.76
CA GLY A 149 28.18 -7.18 28.99
C GLY A 149 28.29 -6.42 27.69
N GLU A 150 27.56 -6.83 26.66
CA GLU A 150 27.70 -6.32 25.28
C GLU A 150 26.54 -5.45 24.85
N TYR A 151 26.89 -4.31 24.25
CA TYR A 151 25.92 -3.34 23.72
C TYR A 151 26.36 -2.88 22.33
N LEU A 152 25.39 -2.54 21.47
CA LEU A 152 25.63 -1.80 20.24
C LEU A 152 25.11 -0.38 20.43
N GLU A 153 25.89 0.60 19.99
CA GLU A 153 25.51 2.00 20.03
C GLU A 153 25.33 2.53 18.62
N LEU A 154 24.27 3.27 18.43
CA LEU A 154 23.89 3.88 17.17
C LEU A 154 23.58 5.34 17.42
N ASP A 155 24.15 6.23 16.60
CA ASP A 155 23.77 7.63 16.55
C ASP A 155 23.29 7.97 15.14
N TYR A 156 22.04 8.39 15.01
CA TYR A 156 21.44 8.77 13.73
C TYR A 156 21.29 10.29 13.57
N SER A 157 21.98 11.08 14.42
CA SER A 157 21.93 12.58 14.35
C SER A 157 22.41 13.15 13.02
N LYS A 158 23.35 12.47 12.36
CA LYS A 158 23.91 12.89 11.07
C LYS A 158 23.12 12.37 9.86
N GLU A 159 22.09 11.55 10.08
CA GLU A 159 21.29 10.99 9.01
C GLU A 159 20.29 12.02 8.45
N TRP A 160 20.09 11.98 7.14
CA TRP A 160 19.21 12.92 6.42
C TRP A 160 17.76 12.92 6.92
N PHE A 161 17.32 11.85 7.60
CA PHE A 161 15.97 11.72 8.15
C PHE A 161 15.85 12.19 9.60
N TYR A 162 16.94 12.59 10.26
CA TYR A 162 16.95 12.97 11.67
C TYR A 162 15.96 14.10 11.98
N GLU A 163 16.08 15.24 11.30
CA GLU A 163 15.19 16.38 11.51
C GLU A 163 13.71 16.04 11.26
N ARG A 164 13.46 15.12 10.34
CA ARG A 164 12.11 14.66 10.02
C ARG A 164 11.51 13.77 11.11
N THR A 165 12.33 13.06 11.85
CA THR A 165 11.92 12.09 12.87
C THR A 165 12.16 12.57 14.30
N LYS A 166 12.64 13.80 14.48
CA LYS A 166 12.88 14.43 15.76
C LYS A 166 11.59 14.46 16.60
N GLY A 167 11.65 13.93 17.81
CA GLY A 167 10.48 13.81 18.70
C GLY A 167 9.52 12.66 18.36
N TRP A 168 9.82 11.82 17.35
CA TRP A 168 9.04 10.62 17.08
C TRP A 168 9.47 9.47 17.96
N LYS A 169 8.52 8.60 18.30
CA LYS A 169 8.79 7.39 19.07
C LYS A 169 9.52 6.37 18.21
N VAL A 170 10.69 5.93 18.66
CA VAL A 170 11.43 4.83 18.03
C VAL A 170 10.70 3.51 18.30
N GLY A 171 10.47 2.74 17.25
CA GLY A 171 9.84 1.42 17.30
C GLY A 171 10.85 0.28 17.28
N GLU A 172 10.37 -0.92 16.97
CA GLU A 172 11.24 -2.11 16.80
C GLU A 172 12.21 -1.89 15.63
N LEU A 173 13.44 -2.36 15.77
CA LEU A 173 14.49 -2.29 14.76
C LEU A 173 14.68 -3.65 14.09
N ILE A 174 15.24 -3.63 12.86
CA ILE A 174 15.71 -4.85 12.20
C ILE A 174 17.17 -4.66 11.83
N ILE A 175 18.04 -5.48 12.40
CA ILE A 175 19.48 -5.51 12.10
C ILE A 175 19.76 -6.60 11.06
N ARG A 176 20.56 -6.29 10.07
CA ARG A 176 21.08 -7.20 9.04
C ARG A 176 22.60 -7.14 9.04
N GLU A 177 23.25 -7.84 8.13
CA GLU A 177 24.71 -7.90 8.05
C GLU A 177 25.39 -6.53 7.89
N SER A 178 24.83 -5.64 7.10
CA SER A 178 25.43 -4.34 6.77
C SER A 178 24.49 -3.13 6.96
N ASP A 179 23.25 -3.39 7.34
CA ASP A 179 22.26 -2.33 7.49
C ASP A 179 21.28 -2.57 8.64
N ILE A 180 20.74 -1.47 9.12
CA ILE A 180 19.68 -1.45 10.12
C ILE A 180 18.46 -0.71 9.57
N LEU A 181 17.28 -1.25 9.85
CA LEU A 181 16.01 -0.57 9.58
C LEU A 181 15.49 0.04 10.87
N LEU A 182 15.46 1.36 10.92
CA LEU A 182 14.95 2.17 12.02
C LEU A 182 13.49 2.50 11.76
N THR A 183 12.62 2.16 12.70
CA THR A 183 11.18 2.45 12.58
C THR A 183 10.78 3.53 13.56
N PHE A 184 10.14 4.59 13.06
CA PHE A 184 9.66 5.72 13.85
C PHE A 184 8.14 5.79 13.77
N SER A 185 7.50 6.20 14.85
CA SER A 185 6.06 6.39 14.87
C SER A 185 5.67 7.65 15.63
N LYS A 186 4.62 8.32 15.13
CA LYS A 186 4.02 9.50 15.76
C LYS A 186 2.51 9.39 15.69
N ASP A 187 1.82 9.70 16.78
CA ASP A 187 0.39 9.88 16.77
C ASP A 187 0.09 11.32 16.35
N VAL A 188 -0.75 11.47 15.34
CA VAL A 188 -1.16 12.76 14.79
C VAL A 188 -2.66 12.91 15.00
N GLU A 189 -3.05 13.94 15.72
CA GLU A 189 -4.42 14.39 15.80
C GLU A 189 -4.67 15.39 14.69
N PHE A 190 -5.74 15.18 13.96
CA PHE A 190 -6.16 16.07 12.90
C PHE A 190 -7.35 16.89 13.38
N GLY A 191 -7.24 18.21 13.34
CA GLY A 191 -8.36 19.13 13.61
C GLY A 191 -9.51 18.99 12.60
N ARG A 192 -10.49 19.88 12.63
CA ARG A 192 -11.57 19.93 11.61
C ARG A 192 -10.95 20.12 10.23
N ARG A 193 -11.29 19.23 9.30
CA ARG A 193 -10.70 19.21 7.97
C ARG A 193 -11.77 19.19 6.90
N VAL A 194 -11.48 19.87 5.82
CA VAL A 194 -12.31 19.87 4.60
C VAL A 194 -12.19 18.49 3.95
N LYS A 195 -13.32 17.86 3.68
CA LYS A 195 -13.34 16.62 2.88
C LYS A 195 -13.20 16.95 1.41
N ILE A 196 -12.44 16.15 0.66
CA ILE A 196 -12.28 16.26 -0.78
C ILE A 196 -12.45 14.89 -1.43
N GLY A 197 -13.13 14.81 -2.56
CA GLY A 197 -13.35 13.57 -3.29
C GLY A 197 -12.31 13.37 -4.39
N LEU A 198 -11.76 12.16 -4.52
CA LEU A 198 -10.73 11.84 -5.50
C LEU A 198 -11.11 10.62 -6.33
N ASP A 199 -11.34 10.84 -7.63
CA ASP A 199 -11.53 9.77 -8.62
C ASP A 199 -10.19 9.42 -9.29
N SER A 200 -9.82 8.13 -9.21
CA SER A 200 -8.53 7.63 -9.70
C SER A 200 -8.67 7.00 -11.07
N ASN A 201 -8.27 7.72 -12.11
CA ASN A 201 -8.24 7.25 -13.48
C ASN A 201 -6.85 6.78 -13.91
N LEU A 202 -6.72 6.16 -15.10
CA LEU A 202 -5.41 5.70 -15.60
C LEU A 202 -4.48 6.87 -15.94
N MET A 203 -5.04 7.96 -16.47
CA MET A 203 -4.29 9.10 -17.00
C MET A 203 -4.47 10.36 -16.17
N SER A 204 -5.37 10.37 -15.18
CA SER A 204 -5.64 11.51 -14.32
C SER A 204 -6.02 11.09 -12.91
N LEU A 205 -5.86 12.02 -11.99
CA LEU A 205 -6.49 12.02 -10.68
C LEU A 205 -7.40 13.25 -10.62
N ASP A 206 -8.68 13.02 -10.52
CA ASP A 206 -9.68 14.07 -10.55
C ASP A 206 -10.11 14.37 -9.11
N VAL A 207 -9.92 15.63 -8.67
CA VAL A 207 -10.13 16.08 -7.29
C VAL A 207 -11.29 17.05 -7.26
N PHE A 208 -12.29 16.79 -6.42
CA PHE A 208 -13.32 17.77 -6.10
C PHE A 208 -13.09 18.36 -4.70
N HIS A 209 -12.95 19.68 -4.63
CA HIS A 209 -12.84 20.46 -3.40
C HIS A 209 -14.03 21.43 -3.31
N PRO A 210 -14.73 21.54 -2.16
CA PRO A 210 -15.95 22.36 -2.07
C PRO A 210 -15.73 23.83 -2.43
N GLU A 211 -14.57 24.41 -2.09
CA GLU A 211 -14.25 25.80 -2.38
C GLU A 211 -13.49 25.99 -3.71
N LYS A 212 -12.52 25.09 -3.99
CA LYS A 212 -11.67 25.16 -5.20
C LYS A 212 -12.34 24.56 -6.44
N GLY A 213 -13.47 23.85 -6.28
CA GLY A 213 -14.17 23.15 -7.35
C GLY A 213 -13.44 21.91 -7.85
N TRP A 214 -13.59 21.59 -9.14
CA TRP A 214 -12.96 20.44 -9.77
C TRP A 214 -11.56 20.78 -10.29
N VAL A 215 -10.57 20.04 -9.84
CA VAL A 215 -9.16 20.13 -10.26
C VAL A 215 -8.75 18.81 -10.88
N LYS A 216 -8.24 18.84 -12.11
CA LYS A 216 -7.73 17.65 -12.83
C LYS A 216 -6.22 17.60 -12.77
N ILE A 217 -5.67 16.52 -12.24
CA ILE A 217 -4.23 16.27 -12.15
C ILE A 217 -3.85 15.31 -13.27
N ASP A 218 -3.02 15.76 -14.19
CA ASP A 218 -2.55 14.97 -15.31
C ASP A 218 -1.45 13.98 -14.87
N LEU A 219 -1.66 12.68 -15.13
CA LEU A 219 -0.73 11.60 -14.87
C LEU A 219 -0.09 11.03 -16.15
N SER A 220 -0.21 11.74 -17.28
CA SER A 220 0.32 11.31 -18.57
C SER A 220 1.82 11.02 -18.54
N GLU A 221 2.59 11.85 -17.81
CA GLU A 221 4.03 11.66 -17.64
C GLU A 221 4.36 10.36 -16.87
N LEU A 222 3.61 10.06 -15.82
CA LEU A 222 3.73 8.79 -15.09
C LEU A 222 3.46 7.58 -15.99
N HIS A 223 2.43 7.71 -16.84
CA HIS A 223 2.07 6.68 -17.80
C HIS A 223 3.17 6.51 -18.86
N ARG A 224 3.71 7.60 -19.40
CA ARG A 224 4.82 7.62 -20.35
C ARG A 224 6.07 6.93 -19.81
N ILE A 225 6.46 7.25 -18.55
CA ILE A 225 7.58 6.60 -17.87
C ILE A 225 7.35 5.09 -17.78
N ALA A 226 6.18 4.67 -17.28
CA ALA A 226 5.86 3.27 -17.16
C ALA A 226 5.91 2.53 -18.50
N GLU A 227 5.39 3.15 -19.55
CA GLU A 227 5.32 2.57 -20.91
C GLU A 227 6.69 2.39 -21.56
N ILE A 228 7.60 3.35 -21.40
CA ILE A 228 8.98 3.25 -21.91
C ILE A 228 9.68 2.01 -21.32
N TYR A 229 9.64 1.88 -19.98
CA TYR A 229 10.26 0.72 -19.33
C TYR A 229 9.56 -0.59 -19.66
N ASP A 230 8.24 -0.58 -19.79
CA ASP A 230 7.47 -1.77 -20.15
C ASP A 230 7.84 -2.28 -21.56
N ARG A 231 8.06 -1.39 -22.54
CA ARG A 231 8.55 -1.75 -23.87
C ARG A 231 9.94 -2.39 -23.82
N ILE A 232 10.87 -1.83 -23.02
CA ILE A 232 12.21 -2.40 -22.84
C ILE A 232 12.12 -3.80 -22.21
N ILE A 233 11.34 -3.96 -21.16
CA ILE A 233 11.16 -5.22 -20.43
C ILE A 233 10.52 -6.29 -21.35
N ASP A 234 9.54 -5.92 -22.16
CA ASP A 234 8.89 -6.85 -23.08
C ASP A 234 9.87 -7.31 -24.19
N ARG A 235 10.68 -6.37 -24.72
CA ARG A 235 11.75 -6.70 -25.69
C ARG A 235 12.82 -7.62 -25.09
N LEU A 236 13.18 -7.44 -23.82
CA LEU A 236 14.10 -8.34 -23.12
C LEU A 236 13.49 -9.73 -22.91
N LYS A 237 12.21 -9.80 -22.52
CA LYS A 237 11.50 -11.08 -22.34
C LYS A 237 11.43 -11.89 -23.63
N SER A 238 11.23 -11.27 -24.80
CA SER A 238 11.21 -11.99 -26.08
C SER A 238 12.57 -12.64 -26.42
N LYS A 239 13.66 -12.08 -25.88
CA LYS A 239 15.03 -12.59 -26.11
C LYS A 239 15.52 -13.55 -24.99
N GLN A 240 14.71 -13.82 -23.99
CA GLN A 240 15.12 -14.57 -22.78
C GLN A 240 15.62 -15.99 -23.09
N ARG A 241 15.05 -16.65 -24.09
CA ARG A 241 15.48 -18.02 -24.51
C ARG A 241 16.91 -18.09 -25.04
N LYS A 242 17.40 -17.01 -25.70
CA LYS A 242 18.74 -16.98 -26.33
C LYS A 242 19.89 -16.79 -25.33
N SER A 243 19.67 -16.06 -24.20
CA SER A 243 20.70 -15.78 -23.21
C SER A 243 20.08 -15.61 -21.80
N PRO A 244 19.67 -16.72 -21.15
CA PRO A 244 18.84 -16.66 -19.95
C PRO A 244 19.46 -15.87 -18.80
N LYS A 245 20.72 -16.14 -18.41
CA LYS A 245 21.40 -15.49 -17.26
C LYS A 245 21.57 -13.99 -17.47
N ARG A 246 22.12 -13.57 -18.63
CA ARG A 246 22.32 -12.16 -18.98
C ARG A 246 21.01 -11.39 -19.05
N ILE A 247 19.99 -11.96 -19.70
CA ILE A 247 18.67 -11.32 -19.81
C ILE A 247 17.98 -11.21 -18.46
N MET A 248 18.10 -12.19 -17.56
CA MET A 248 17.54 -12.11 -16.21
C MET A 248 18.17 -10.97 -15.39
N SER A 249 19.49 -10.76 -15.50
CA SER A 249 20.16 -9.61 -14.86
C SER A 249 19.65 -8.29 -15.39
N LEU A 250 19.53 -8.15 -16.73
CA LEU A 250 18.99 -6.95 -17.36
C LEU A 250 17.52 -6.72 -16.99
N LEU A 251 16.68 -7.75 -16.96
CA LEU A 251 15.30 -7.65 -16.51
C LEU A 251 15.21 -7.13 -15.07
N LYS A 252 16.03 -7.67 -14.16
CA LYS A 252 16.09 -7.20 -12.76
C LYS A 252 16.47 -5.71 -12.70
N LYS A 253 17.49 -5.29 -13.47
CA LYS A 253 17.94 -3.90 -13.57
C LYS A 253 16.83 -2.95 -14.06
N TYR A 254 16.15 -3.30 -15.15
CA TYR A 254 15.12 -2.44 -15.74
C TYR A 254 13.82 -2.44 -14.93
N TRP A 255 13.46 -3.55 -14.28
CA TRP A 255 12.37 -3.56 -13.30
C TRP A 255 12.65 -2.64 -12.13
N LEU A 256 13.86 -2.67 -11.57
CA LEU A 256 14.25 -1.79 -10.46
C LEU A 256 14.23 -0.32 -10.89
N ARG A 257 14.79 0.00 -12.07
CA ARG A 257 14.76 1.38 -12.60
C ARG A 257 13.34 1.88 -12.81
N ARG A 258 12.46 1.05 -13.38
CA ARG A 258 11.05 1.37 -13.54
C ARG A 258 10.38 1.68 -12.20
N GLU A 259 10.54 0.81 -11.23
CA GLU A 259 9.97 1.01 -9.90
C GLU A 259 10.51 2.29 -9.24
N ASN A 260 11.81 2.53 -9.27
CA ASN A 260 12.41 3.71 -8.68
C ASN A 260 11.88 5.02 -9.32
N ARG A 261 11.74 5.05 -10.64
CA ARG A 261 11.19 6.23 -11.34
C ARG A 261 9.72 6.47 -11.00
N ILE A 262 8.92 5.42 -10.97
CA ILE A 262 7.50 5.51 -10.57
C ILE A 262 7.39 5.94 -9.09
N GLU A 263 8.19 5.37 -8.21
CA GLU A 263 8.20 5.71 -6.79
C GLU A 263 8.60 7.18 -6.55
N ASP A 264 9.61 7.69 -7.27
CA ASP A 264 10.02 9.09 -7.20
C ASP A 264 8.90 10.03 -7.63
N PHE A 265 8.27 9.76 -8.79
CA PHE A 265 7.13 10.54 -9.26
C PHE A 265 5.99 10.55 -8.24
N LEU A 266 5.59 9.38 -7.73
CA LEU A 266 4.50 9.27 -6.76
C LEU A 266 4.82 9.92 -5.42
N ASN A 267 6.09 9.92 -4.98
CA ASN A 267 6.52 10.62 -3.78
C ASN A 267 6.39 12.15 -3.94
N LYS A 268 6.81 12.68 -5.11
CA LYS A 268 6.70 14.10 -5.45
C LYS A 268 5.22 14.51 -5.54
N LEU A 269 4.41 13.75 -6.27
CA LEU A 269 2.98 13.99 -6.41
C LEU A 269 2.27 13.98 -5.04
N ALA A 270 2.53 12.98 -4.19
CA ALA A 270 1.90 12.90 -2.87
C ALA A 270 2.35 14.04 -1.94
N ALA A 271 3.62 14.45 -2.00
CA ALA A 271 4.10 15.59 -1.23
C ALA A 271 3.46 16.90 -1.68
N GLN A 272 3.21 17.04 -2.96
CA GLN A 272 2.62 18.22 -3.55
C GLN A 272 1.12 18.33 -3.29
N LEU A 273 0.38 17.21 -3.42
CA LEU A 273 -1.03 17.13 -3.02
C LEU A 273 -1.23 17.48 -1.54
N ALA A 274 -0.34 17.01 -0.67
CA ALA A 274 -0.41 17.33 0.76
C ALA A 274 -0.13 18.81 1.04
N ARG A 275 0.65 19.51 0.21
CA ARG A 275 0.90 20.96 0.32
C ARG A 275 -0.24 21.79 -0.27
N GLU A 276 -0.82 21.35 -1.38
CA GLU A 276 -1.92 22.04 -2.06
C GLU A 276 -3.22 21.98 -1.25
N PHE A 277 -3.42 20.89 -0.52
CA PHE A 277 -4.61 20.64 0.30
C PHE A 277 -4.21 20.27 1.74
N PRO A 278 -3.60 21.20 2.52
CA PRO A 278 -3.00 20.88 3.82
C PRO A 278 -4.02 20.40 4.85
N ASP A 279 -5.25 20.94 4.81
CA ASP A 279 -6.31 20.66 5.78
C ASP A 279 -7.38 19.71 5.23
N ALA A 280 -7.07 18.97 4.17
CA ALA A 280 -8.02 18.08 3.53
C ALA A 280 -7.98 16.65 4.08
N VAL A 281 -9.16 16.04 4.15
CA VAL A 281 -9.36 14.58 4.23
C VAL A 281 -9.60 14.07 2.83
N PHE A 282 -8.72 13.22 2.34
CA PHE A 282 -8.74 12.66 1.00
C PHE A 282 -9.63 11.43 0.95
N ILE A 283 -10.73 11.51 0.22
CA ILE A 283 -11.70 10.42 0.10
C ILE A 283 -11.50 9.71 -1.23
N PHE A 284 -11.22 8.41 -1.17
CA PHE A 284 -11.03 7.54 -2.32
C PHE A 284 -12.08 6.44 -2.38
N GLU A 285 -12.26 5.88 -3.56
CA GLU A 285 -12.99 4.62 -3.72
C GLU A 285 -12.18 3.43 -3.20
N ASN A 286 -12.85 2.50 -2.53
CA ASN A 286 -12.27 1.22 -2.12
C ASN A 286 -12.21 0.24 -3.31
N LEU A 287 -11.35 0.52 -4.28
CA LEU A 287 -11.22 -0.24 -5.52
C LEU A 287 -10.54 -1.59 -5.31
N ASN A 288 -11.21 -2.67 -5.70
CA ASN A 288 -10.63 -4.01 -5.70
C ASN A 288 -10.18 -4.41 -7.11
N LYS A 289 -8.89 -4.22 -7.41
CA LYS A 289 -8.30 -4.56 -8.71
C LYS A 289 -8.59 -6.00 -9.17
N PHE A 290 -8.59 -6.98 -8.26
CA PHE A 290 -8.86 -8.37 -8.62
C PHE A 290 -10.29 -8.58 -9.13
N LYS A 291 -11.27 -7.86 -8.57
CA LYS A 291 -12.65 -7.89 -9.07
C LYS A 291 -12.76 -7.22 -10.45
N MET A 292 -11.97 -6.17 -10.70
CA MET A 292 -11.98 -5.43 -11.96
C MET A 292 -11.29 -6.17 -13.12
N LEU A 293 -10.35 -7.09 -12.84
CA LEU A 293 -9.62 -7.88 -13.84
C LEU A 293 -10.48 -8.97 -14.50
N ARG A 294 -11.67 -9.24 -13.99
CA ARG A 294 -12.57 -10.28 -14.53
C ARG A 294 -13.31 -9.78 -15.77
N ASN A 295 -13.42 -10.63 -16.78
CA ASN A 295 -14.19 -10.37 -18.02
C ASN A 295 -13.75 -9.15 -18.84
N ARG A 296 -12.46 -8.82 -18.85
CA ARG A 296 -11.86 -7.72 -19.60
C ARG A 296 -10.79 -8.23 -20.56
N SER A 297 -10.50 -7.44 -21.61
CA SER A 297 -9.44 -7.77 -22.56
C SER A 297 -8.07 -7.92 -21.89
N ARG A 298 -7.18 -8.73 -22.49
CA ARG A 298 -5.80 -8.92 -22.02
C ARG A 298 -5.04 -7.60 -21.91
N GLN A 299 -5.25 -6.70 -22.87
CA GLN A 299 -4.61 -5.37 -22.87
C GLN A 299 -5.10 -4.50 -21.69
N PHE A 300 -6.41 -4.46 -21.46
CA PHE A 300 -7.00 -3.73 -20.33
C PHE A 300 -6.48 -4.29 -18.99
N ASN A 301 -6.49 -5.62 -18.83
CA ASN A 301 -6.00 -6.28 -17.63
C ASN A 301 -4.52 -5.97 -17.37
N ARG A 302 -3.71 -5.87 -18.41
CA ARG A 302 -2.29 -5.48 -18.32
C ARG A 302 -2.14 -4.03 -17.85
N LYS A 303 -2.90 -3.08 -18.40
CA LYS A 303 -2.91 -1.67 -17.96
C LYS A 303 -3.36 -1.57 -16.50
N LEU A 304 -4.45 -2.22 -16.13
CA LEU A 304 -4.99 -2.17 -14.78
C LEU A 304 -4.06 -2.81 -13.75
N SER A 305 -3.42 -3.95 -14.05
CA SER A 305 -2.46 -4.59 -13.14
C SER A 305 -1.25 -3.71 -12.85
N ARG A 306 -0.86 -2.87 -13.81
CA ARG A 306 0.27 -1.92 -13.74
C ARG A 306 -0.13 -0.55 -13.20
N SER A 307 -1.42 -0.28 -12.99
CA SER A 307 -1.90 1.01 -12.45
C SER A 307 -1.32 1.28 -11.06
N THR A 308 -1.09 2.55 -10.77
CA THR A 308 -0.41 3.01 -9.55
C THR A 308 -1.37 3.48 -8.45
N TRP A 309 -2.68 3.35 -8.64
CA TRP A 309 -3.70 3.88 -7.71
C TRP A 309 -3.45 3.52 -6.25
N THR A 310 -3.24 2.23 -5.95
CA THR A 310 -2.94 1.81 -4.57
C THR A 310 -1.64 2.41 -4.05
N LYS A 311 -0.63 2.58 -4.92
CA LYS A 311 0.65 3.16 -4.51
C LYS A 311 0.53 4.63 -4.13
N ILE A 312 -0.23 5.44 -4.89
CA ILE A 312 -0.43 6.86 -4.55
C ILE A 312 -1.19 7.01 -3.23
N ILE A 313 -2.23 6.20 -3.01
CA ILE A 313 -2.98 6.19 -1.76
C ILE A 313 -2.05 5.88 -0.58
N HIS A 314 -1.18 4.87 -0.71
CA HIS A 314 -0.19 4.55 0.33
C HIS A 314 0.80 5.71 0.56
N LYS A 315 1.23 6.43 -0.49
CA LYS A 315 2.12 7.58 -0.36
C LYS A 315 1.44 8.79 0.30
N LEU A 316 0.14 8.94 0.12
CA LEU A 316 -0.67 9.98 0.76
C LEU A 316 -0.96 9.65 2.22
N ALA A 317 -1.29 8.40 2.54
CA ALA A 317 -1.80 7.98 3.85
C ALA A 317 -0.89 8.29 5.06
N TYR A 318 0.40 8.56 4.85
CA TYR A 318 1.29 9.04 5.92
C TYR A 318 1.59 10.55 5.88
N ARG A 319 0.92 11.29 4.99
CA ARG A 319 1.00 12.77 4.91
C ARG A 319 -0.32 13.43 5.27
N VAL A 320 -1.42 12.80 4.86
CA VAL A 320 -2.80 13.31 5.01
C VAL A 320 -3.73 12.22 5.49
N GLN A 321 -4.87 12.62 6.04
CA GLN A 321 -5.92 11.66 6.37
C GLN A 321 -6.57 11.14 5.10
N VAL A 322 -6.74 9.80 5.00
CA VAL A 322 -7.37 9.12 3.87
C VAL A 322 -8.55 8.32 4.38
N GLU A 323 -9.70 8.50 3.74
CA GLU A 323 -10.93 7.74 3.97
C GLU A 323 -11.34 7.01 2.69
N PHE A 324 -12.15 5.95 2.83
CA PHE A 324 -12.61 5.15 1.70
C PHE A 324 -14.12 5.07 1.68
N VAL A 325 -14.69 5.15 0.46
CA VAL A 325 -16.11 4.95 0.21
C VAL A 325 -16.35 3.75 -0.73
N ASP A 326 -17.58 3.27 -0.75
CA ASP A 326 -17.99 2.20 -1.69
C ASP A 326 -17.90 2.72 -3.14
N PRO A 327 -17.24 2.00 -4.06
CA PRO A 327 -17.11 2.40 -5.46
C PRO A 327 -18.37 2.16 -6.31
N ALA A 328 -19.41 1.51 -5.78
CA ALA A 328 -20.57 1.15 -6.58
C ALA A 328 -21.29 2.39 -7.12
N TYR A 329 -21.37 2.51 -8.45
CA TYR A 329 -22.14 3.54 -9.18
C TYR A 329 -21.72 5.01 -8.96
N THR A 330 -20.56 5.31 -8.39
CA THR A 330 -20.08 6.70 -8.19
C THR A 330 -20.04 7.51 -9.47
N SER A 331 -19.57 6.96 -10.59
CA SER A 331 -19.48 7.64 -11.88
C SER A 331 -20.71 7.46 -12.78
N SER A 332 -21.78 6.88 -12.28
CA SER A 332 -23.00 6.58 -13.07
C SER A 332 -24.32 7.01 -12.41
N THR A 333 -24.26 7.61 -11.25
CA THR A 333 -25.42 8.17 -10.53
C THR A 333 -25.44 9.68 -10.70
N CYS A 334 -26.60 10.22 -11.06
CA CYS A 334 -26.79 11.66 -11.16
C CYS A 334 -26.68 12.32 -9.79
N PRO A 335 -25.79 13.32 -9.61
CA PRO A 335 -25.63 14.00 -8.32
C PRO A 335 -26.87 14.81 -7.92
N ILE A 336 -27.72 15.21 -8.86
CA ILE A 336 -28.93 16.03 -8.60
C ILE A 336 -30.10 15.15 -8.19
N CYS A 337 -30.50 14.19 -9.02
CA CYS A 337 -31.74 13.42 -8.84
C CYS A 337 -31.57 11.93 -8.54
N GLY A 338 -30.33 11.45 -8.40
CA GLY A 338 -30.01 10.04 -8.10
C GLY A 338 -30.26 9.05 -9.25
N SER A 339 -30.78 9.50 -10.39
CA SER A 339 -31.07 8.62 -11.53
C SER A 339 -29.79 8.13 -12.21
N ARG A 340 -29.87 7.02 -12.95
CA ARG A 340 -28.74 6.48 -13.69
C ARG A 340 -28.39 7.36 -14.89
N LEU A 341 -27.14 7.75 -15.01
CA LEU A 341 -26.60 8.54 -16.10
C LEU A 341 -26.35 7.69 -17.36
N LYS A 342 -26.58 8.27 -18.54
CA LYS A 342 -26.15 7.74 -19.84
C LYS A 342 -24.81 8.38 -20.20
N SER A 343 -23.80 7.55 -20.58
CA SER A 343 -22.46 8.03 -20.93
C SER A 343 -22.20 7.93 -22.42
N ARG A 344 -21.65 9.01 -23.01
CA ARG A 344 -21.19 9.07 -24.40
C ARG A 344 -19.90 9.90 -24.48
N ASN A 345 -18.82 9.34 -25.00
CA ASN A 345 -17.53 10.03 -25.23
C ASN A 345 -16.98 10.81 -24.00
N GLY A 346 -17.06 10.20 -22.80
CA GLY A 346 -16.58 10.83 -21.58
C GLY A 346 -17.55 11.79 -20.89
N LEU A 347 -18.58 12.23 -21.60
CA LEU A 347 -19.70 13.01 -21.04
C LEU A 347 -20.80 12.11 -20.51
N VAL A 348 -21.48 12.55 -19.49
CA VAL A 348 -22.66 11.89 -18.93
C VAL A 348 -23.86 12.83 -18.93
N LYS A 349 -25.01 12.28 -19.26
CA LYS A 349 -26.31 13.02 -19.30
C LYS A 349 -27.35 12.26 -18.49
N CYS A 350 -28.07 12.99 -17.67
CA CYS A 350 -29.21 12.47 -16.92
C CYS A 350 -30.49 12.49 -17.76
N PRO A 351 -31.13 11.33 -17.99
CA PRO A 351 -32.37 11.29 -18.76
C PRO A 351 -33.57 11.87 -17.99
N ARG A 352 -33.45 12.01 -16.62
CA ARG A 352 -34.56 12.48 -15.79
C ARG A 352 -34.55 13.99 -15.57
N CYS A 353 -33.40 14.58 -15.23
CA CYS A 353 -33.31 16.02 -14.89
C CYS A 353 -32.49 16.84 -15.88
N GLY A 354 -32.00 16.24 -16.97
CA GLY A 354 -31.24 16.98 -17.99
C GLY A 354 -29.77 17.28 -17.61
N PHE A 355 -29.32 17.01 -16.37
CA PHE A 355 -27.96 17.28 -15.95
C PHE A 355 -26.93 16.66 -16.90
N GLU A 356 -25.94 17.45 -17.30
CA GLU A 356 -24.86 17.02 -18.20
C GLU A 356 -23.51 17.50 -17.68
N ALA A 357 -22.51 16.58 -17.62
CA ALA A 357 -21.19 16.89 -17.11
C ALA A 357 -20.13 15.88 -17.62
N ASP A 358 -18.83 16.18 -17.36
CA ASP A 358 -17.77 15.20 -17.52
C ASP A 358 -17.94 14.05 -16.49
N ARG A 359 -17.74 12.83 -16.95
CA ARG A 359 -17.88 11.63 -16.12
C ARG A 359 -16.90 11.60 -14.93
N GLN A 360 -15.70 12.17 -15.11
CA GLN A 360 -14.65 12.19 -14.07
C GLN A 360 -15.01 13.21 -12.97
N PHE A 361 -15.60 14.35 -13.36
CA PHE A 361 -16.17 15.29 -12.41
C PHE A 361 -17.25 14.62 -11.56
N VAL A 362 -18.22 13.95 -12.20
CA VAL A 362 -19.28 13.24 -11.47
C VAL A 362 -18.72 12.18 -10.53
N GLY A 363 -17.67 11.45 -10.96
CA GLY A 363 -16.98 10.49 -10.10
C GLY A 363 -16.41 11.15 -8.83
N ALA A 364 -15.60 12.19 -9.00
CA ALA A 364 -14.96 12.90 -7.89
C ALA A 364 -15.99 13.57 -6.96
N PHE A 365 -17.02 14.20 -7.51
CA PHE A 365 -18.11 14.83 -6.75
C PHE A 365 -18.91 13.79 -5.95
N ASN A 366 -19.33 12.70 -6.56
CA ASN A 366 -20.09 11.65 -5.86
C ASN A 366 -19.26 10.94 -4.78
N ILE A 367 -17.93 10.79 -4.97
CA ILE A 367 -17.02 10.31 -3.94
C ILE A 367 -16.99 11.28 -2.75
N PHE A 368 -16.90 12.59 -3.01
CA PHE A 368 -16.98 13.63 -1.99
C PHE A 368 -18.31 13.55 -1.21
N MET A 369 -19.45 13.50 -1.90
CA MET A 369 -20.78 13.42 -1.28
C MET A 369 -20.93 12.19 -0.38
N ARG A 370 -20.47 11.04 -0.83
CA ARG A 370 -20.44 9.81 -0.01
C ARG A 370 -19.54 9.95 1.20
N GLY A 371 -18.40 10.63 1.06
CA GLY A 371 -17.52 10.94 2.16
C GLY A 371 -18.15 11.83 3.24
N LEU A 372 -19.11 12.67 2.85
CA LEU A 372 -19.94 13.45 3.79
C LEU A 372 -21.06 12.62 4.44
N GLY A 373 -21.26 11.36 4.00
CA GLY A 373 -22.38 10.54 4.46
C GLY A 373 -23.72 10.91 3.80
N VAL A 374 -23.69 11.71 2.72
CA VAL A 374 -24.90 12.10 1.98
C VAL A 374 -25.26 11.02 0.97
N ALA A 375 -26.49 10.53 1.04
CA ALA A 375 -27.00 9.59 0.04
C ALA A 375 -27.15 10.31 -1.31
N LEU A 376 -26.74 9.65 -2.41
CA LEU A 376 -26.83 10.17 -3.78
C LEU A 376 -28.30 10.17 -4.33
N SER A 377 -29.29 10.18 -3.46
CA SER A 377 -30.71 10.15 -3.82
C SER A 377 -31.44 11.35 -3.23
N GLY A 378 -31.69 12.34 -4.07
CA GLY A 378 -32.75 13.33 -3.87
C GLY A 378 -32.43 14.59 -3.04
N GLY A 379 -32.38 15.73 -3.67
CA GLY A 379 -32.76 17.05 -3.13
C GLY A 379 -31.73 17.88 -2.37
N LYS A 380 -30.85 17.28 -1.61
CA LYS A 380 -29.87 18.03 -0.76
C LYS A 380 -28.49 18.29 -1.41
N THR A 381 -28.31 17.92 -2.65
CA THR A 381 -27.03 18.03 -3.36
C THR A 381 -26.88 19.31 -4.18
N ASN A 382 -27.98 20.03 -4.44
CA ASN A 382 -27.97 21.25 -5.26
C ASN A 382 -27.12 22.35 -4.63
N ASP A 383 -27.16 22.52 -3.30
CA ASP A 383 -26.44 23.58 -2.60
C ASP A 383 -24.92 23.38 -2.56
N LEU A 384 -24.48 22.16 -2.83
CA LEU A 384 -23.05 21.78 -2.83
C LEU A 384 -22.46 21.70 -4.24
N LEU A 385 -23.30 21.78 -5.29
CA LEU A 385 -22.82 21.92 -6.66
C LEU A 385 -22.27 23.33 -6.88
N PRO A 386 -21.09 23.47 -7.47
CA PRO A 386 -20.57 24.79 -7.83
C PRO A 386 -21.56 25.47 -8.77
N HIS A 387 -22.18 26.59 -8.34
CA HIS A 387 -22.98 27.42 -9.18
C HIS A 387 -22.07 28.33 -10.00
N GLU A 388 -22.17 28.27 -11.33
CA GLU A 388 -21.62 29.32 -12.16
C GLU A 388 -22.56 30.54 -12.14
N PRO A 389 -22.03 31.78 -12.18
CA PRO A 389 -22.88 32.98 -12.29
C PRO A 389 -23.66 32.91 -13.63
N GLY A 390 -24.95 32.64 -13.54
CA GLY A 390 -25.81 32.55 -14.71
C GLY A 390 -26.86 31.44 -14.74
N GLY A 391 -26.86 30.54 -13.72
CA GLY A 391 -27.97 29.61 -13.48
C GLY A 391 -28.13 28.43 -14.45
N GLU A 392 -27.32 28.31 -15.50
CA GLU A 392 -27.35 27.16 -16.39
C GLU A 392 -26.26 26.14 -15.96
N LEU A 393 -26.68 24.92 -15.61
CA LEU A 393 -25.84 23.76 -15.40
C LEU A 393 -25.18 23.30 -16.72
N ARG A 394 -24.36 24.16 -17.32
CA ARG A 394 -23.59 23.82 -18.52
C ARG A 394 -22.30 23.16 -18.15
N LEU A 395 -21.93 22.15 -18.93
CA LEU A 395 -20.65 21.39 -18.99
C LEU A 395 -19.57 21.91 -18.02
N MET A 396 -19.56 21.41 -16.81
CA MET A 396 -18.49 21.75 -15.86
C MET A 396 -17.13 21.33 -16.41
N ARG A 397 -16.31 22.31 -16.70
CA ARG A 397 -14.89 22.13 -17.05
C ARG A 397 -14.03 22.14 -15.78
N PRO A 398 -12.88 21.47 -15.77
CA PRO A 398 -11.97 21.60 -14.64
C PRO A 398 -11.55 23.07 -14.49
N LYS A 399 -11.63 23.62 -13.27
CA LYS A 399 -11.13 24.98 -12.99
C LYS A 399 -9.63 25.12 -13.22
N SER A 400 -8.88 24.02 -13.12
CA SER A 400 -7.46 23.97 -13.46
C SER A 400 -7.04 22.57 -13.86
N VAL A 401 -6.13 22.48 -14.83
CA VAL A 401 -5.41 21.26 -15.19
C VAL A 401 -3.99 21.40 -14.66
N VAL A 402 -3.61 20.50 -13.76
CA VAL A 402 -2.30 20.52 -13.11
C VAL A 402 -1.41 19.47 -13.74
N LYS A 403 -0.29 19.88 -14.33
CA LYS A 403 0.75 18.97 -14.83
C LYS A 403 1.84 18.81 -13.77
N VAL A 404 2.21 17.56 -13.50
CA VAL A 404 3.30 17.21 -12.58
C VAL A 404 4.56 16.97 -13.39
N SER A 405 5.57 17.83 -13.23
CA SER A 405 6.88 17.67 -13.88
C SER A 405 7.86 16.88 -13.00
N MET A 406 8.69 16.03 -13.61
CA MET A 406 9.78 15.32 -12.92
C MET A 406 10.93 16.26 -12.49
N ASN A 407 11.10 17.40 -13.18
CA ASN A 407 12.29 18.24 -13.06
C ASN A 407 12.19 19.36 -12.03
N GLY A 408 11.24 19.33 -11.10
CA GLY A 408 11.27 20.37 -10.07
C GLY A 408 9.96 20.73 -9.39
N GLY A 409 9.02 19.82 -9.32
CA GLY A 409 7.99 19.90 -8.28
C GLY A 409 7.06 21.12 -8.29
N THR A 410 6.97 21.87 -9.35
CA THR A 410 5.98 22.96 -9.50
C THR A 410 4.75 22.43 -10.23
N PHE A 411 3.59 22.60 -9.61
CA PHE A 411 2.32 22.53 -10.34
C PHE A 411 2.26 23.76 -11.24
N THR A 412 2.35 23.55 -12.53
CA THR A 412 1.93 24.57 -13.47
C THR A 412 0.42 24.45 -13.60
N HIS A 413 -0.29 25.43 -13.07
CA HIS A 413 -1.71 25.60 -13.31
C HIS A 413 -1.89 26.10 -14.74
N PHE A 414 -2.53 25.28 -15.57
CA PHE A 414 -2.97 25.73 -16.89
C PHE A 414 -4.47 26.04 -16.77
N PRO A 415 -4.93 27.15 -17.37
CA PRO A 415 -6.37 27.33 -17.56
C PRO A 415 -6.94 26.17 -18.37
N PRO A 416 -8.23 25.86 -18.21
CA PRO A 416 -8.90 24.71 -18.81
C PRO A 416 -8.90 24.73 -20.34
#